data_dc5a803b435f22bf2dd220f9c18f6f17
#
_entry.id   dc5a803b435f22bf2dd220f9c18f6f17
#
_cell.length_a   1.000
_cell.length_b   1.000
_cell.length_c   1.000
_cell.angle_alpha   90.00
_cell.angle_beta   90.00
_cell.angle_gamma   90.00
#
_symmetry.space_group_name_H-M   'P 1'
#
loop_
_entity.id
_entity.type
_entity.pdbx_description
1 polymer ?
#
loop_
_entity_poly.entity_id
_entity_poly.type
_entity_poly.pdbx_seq_one_letter_code
_entity_poly.pdbx_strand_id
1 'polypeptide(L)'
;MAHQARREGEALAGGGAGGPLTGRVAVLTGAAGGLGSTTVQALRRAGATVVPVDVHGDDCLIADVSTAEGNRATVEAALERHGRLDILVLNAGAQAMNPIATYSEADWDRLMNVMVKGPFLAMKFAWPHLTRQPGGRIIVTASTVSLQGAPYKAAYVAAKHAVLGLVKVAALEGAAAGLTANAVAPGWMHTPLAGNQIPDHMRLRGMSRDEVIATMLAEQPAKRFVDTAEVAALITFLAGDGGSAINGACIPVDTGTLAS
;
A
#
# COMPACT_ATOMS: atom_id res chain seq x y z
N MET A 1 24.31 22.98 -26.09
CA MET A 1 23.94 23.27 -24.71
C MET A 1 22.64 24.08 -24.57
N ALA A 2 22.38 25.15 -25.33
CA ALA A 2 21.15 25.96 -25.20
C ALA A 2 19.84 25.25 -25.64
N HIS A 3 19.93 24.24 -26.50
CA HIS A 3 18.75 23.51 -27.00
C HIS A 3 18.26 22.42 -26.02
N GLN A 4 19.13 21.93 -25.14
CA GLN A 4 18.83 20.94 -24.10
C GLN A 4 18.14 21.62 -22.89
N ALA A 5 18.57 22.80 -22.49
CA ALA A 5 17.96 23.58 -21.41
C ALA A 5 16.53 24.07 -21.70
N ARG A 6 16.15 24.26 -22.97
CA ARG A 6 14.76 24.58 -23.34
C ARG A 6 13.81 23.40 -23.22
N ARG A 7 14.25 22.17 -23.50
CA ARG A 7 13.43 20.96 -23.34
C ARG A 7 13.20 20.60 -21.87
N GLU A 8 14.12 20.93 -20.98
CA GLU A 8 14.00 20.68 -19.53
C GLU A 8 13.02 21.64 -18.85
N GLY A 9 12.89 22.88 -19.35
CA GLY A 9 11.91 23.85 -18.84
C GLY A 9 10.47 23.58 -19.27
N GLU A 10 10.24 22.98 -20.42
CA GLU A 10 8.91 22.64 -20.93
C GLU A 10 8.33 21.37 -20.26
N ALA A 11 9.17 20.47 -19.76
CA ALA A 11 8.71 19.25 -19.07
C ALA A 11 8.08 19.50 -17.69
N LEU A 12 8.36 20.65 -17.06
CA LEU A 12 7.76 21.05 -15.77
C LEU A 12 6.48 21.88 -15.91
N ALA A 13 6.12 22.32 -17.11
CA ALA A 13 4.98 23.19 -17.41
C ALA A 13 3.80 22.48 -18.09
N GLY A 14 3.83 21.17 -18.23
CA GLY A 14 2.78 20.35 -18.88
C GLY A 14 1.52 20.18 -18.05
N GLY A 15 0.94 21.27 -17.55
CA GLY A 15 -0.40 21.34 -16.94
C GLY A 15 -1.48 21.33 -18.02
N GLY A 16 -1.74 20.21 -18.69
CA GLY A 16 -2.98 19.97 -19.41
C GLY A 16 -4.16 20.00 -18.43
N ALA A 17 -5.38 20.21 -18.91
CA ALA A 17 -6.63 20.34 -18.13
C ALA A 17 -7.04 19.07 -17.31
N GLY A 18 -6.10 18.19 -16.98
CA GLY A 18 -6.28 16.96 -16.19
C GLY A 18 -5.27 16.86 -15.06
N GLY A 19 -5.59 16.07 -14.02
CA GLY A 19 -4.70 15.82 -12.88
C GLY A 19 -3.44 15.00 -13.26
N PRO A 20 -2.46 14.86 -12.32
CA PRO A 20 -1.15 14.23 -12.57
C PRO A 20 -1.23 12.73 -12.95
N LEU A 21 -2.38 12.07 -12.77
CA LEU A 21 -2.61 10.67 -13.12
C LEU A 21 -3.62 10.50 -14.26
N THR A 22 -3.93 11.56 -15.00
CA THR A 22 -4.89 11.50 -16.12
C THR A 22 -4.46 10.48 -17.18
N GLY A 23 -5.41 9.60 -17.56
CA GLY A 23 -5.18 8.53 -18.52
C GLY A 23 -4.46 7.29 -17.97
N ARG A 24 -4.13 7.25 -16.66
CA ARG A 24 -3.58 6.07 -16.01
C ARG A 24 -4.67 5.21 -15.37
N VAL A 25 -4.52 3.90 -15.45
CA VAL A 25 -5.39 2.91 -14.80
C VAL A 25 -4.68 2.32 -13.59
N ALA A 26 -5.33 2.39 -12.44
CA ALA A 26 -4.86 1.88 -11.17
C ALA A 26 -5.72 0.72 -10.67
N VAL A 27 -5.09 -0.34 -10.17
CA VAL A 27 -5.72 -1.35 -9.32
C VAL A 27 -5.33 -1.06 -7.87
N LEU A 28 -6.29 -1.10 -6.94
CA LEU A 28 -6.05 -0.93 -5.51
C LEU A 28 -6.75 -2.03 -4.72
N THR A 29 -5.97 -2.82 -3.97
CA THR A 29 -6.46 -3.92 -3.12
C THR A 29 -6.75 -3.45 -1.70
N GLY A 30 -7.75 -4.06 -1.03
CA GLY A 30 -8.19 -3.60 0.29
C GLY A 30 -8.90 -2.26 0.22
N ALA A 31 -9.66 -2.04 -0.85
CA ALA A 31 -10.23 -0.75 -1.22
C ALA A 31 -11.39 -0.30 -0.33
N ALA A 32 -12.11 -1.24 0.28
CA ALA A 32 -13.21 -0.92 1.21
C ALA A 32 -12.71 -0.52 2.61
N GLY A 33 -11.43 -0.78 2.94
CA GLY A 33 -10.81 -0.39 4.22
C GLY A 33 -10.59 1.11 4.34
N GLY A 34 -10.31 1.59 5.57
CA GLY A 34 -10.17 3.03 5.86
C GLY A 34 -9.10 3.74 5.02
N LEU A 35 -7.87 3.19 4.92
CA LEU A 35 -6.84 3.74 4.04
C LEU A 35 -7.17 3.49 2.57
N GLY A 36 -7.70 2.31 2.23
CA GLY A 36 -8.03 1.93 0.86
C GLY A 36 -9.03 2.91 0.23
N SER A 37 -10.15 3.16 0.89
CA SER A 37 -11.20 4.07 0.40
C SER A 37 -10.71 5.51 0.23
N THR A 38 -9.91 6.00 1.18
CA THR A 38 -9.28 7.32 1.09
C THR A 38 -8.31 7.39 -0.10
N THR A 39 -7.53 6.31 -0.33
CA THR A 39 -6.57 6.25 -1.44
C THR A 39 -7.27 6.15 -2.79
N VAL A 40 -8.35 5.38 -2.91
CA VAL A 40 -9.18 5.34 -4.13
C VAL A 40 -9.65 6.74 -4.51
N GLN A 41 -10.18 7.49 -3.54
CA GLN A 41 -10.64 8.86 -3.77
C GLN A 41 -9.49 9.79 -4.16
N ALA A 42 -8.32 9.68 -3.53
CA ALA A 42 -7.16 10.51 -3.84
C ALA A 42 -6.65 10.26 -5.26
N LEU A 43 -6.52 8.99 -5.68
CA LEU A 43 -6.11 8.63 -7.03
C LEU A 43 -7.13 9.11 -8.09
N ARG A 44 -8.44 8.97 -7.82
CA ARG A 44 -9.49 9.47 -8.70
C ARG A 44 -9.45 10.99 -8.83
N ARG A 45 -9.28 11.74 -7.73
CA ARG A 45 -9.10 13.21 -7.76
C ARG A 45 -7.85 13.62 -8.54
N ALA A 46 -6.80 12.81 -8.54
CA ALA A 46 -5.59 13.02 -9.32
C ALA A 46 -5.77 12.66 -10.81
N GLY A 47 -6.95 12.18 -11.23
CA GLY A 47 -7.29 11.87 -12.63
C GLY A 47 -7.11 10.41 -13.04
N ALA A 48 -6.75 9.49 -12.12
CA ALA A 48 -6.65 8.08 -12.44
C ALA A 48 -8.03 7.41 -12.55
N THR A 49 -8.16 6.47 -13.48
CA THR A 49 -9.22 5.47 -13.45
C THR A 49 -8.82 4.38 -12.44
N VAL A 50 -9.65 4.12 -11.43
CA VAL A 50 -9.33 3.18 -10.35
C VAL A 50 -10.27 1.99 -10.39
N VAL A 51 -9.71 0.78 -10.41
CA VAL A 51 -10.41 -0.49 -10.16
C VAL A 51 -10.19 -0.84 -8.68
N PRO A 52 -11.15 -0.52 -7.80
CA PRO A 52 -11.07 -0.88 -6.40
C PRO A 52 -11.38 -2.36 -6.22
N VAL A 53 -10.60 -3.06 -5.39
CA VAL A 53 -10.70 -4.51 -5.17
C VAL A 53 -10.75 -4.80 -3.67
N ASP A 54 -11.72 -5.58 -3.25
CA ASP A 54 -11.84 -6.06 -1.87
C ASP A 54 -12.63 -7.38 -1.84
N VAL A 55 -12.69 -8.02 -0.68
CA VAL A 55 -13.57 -9.18 -0.43
C VAL A 55 -15.01 -8.76 -0.12
N HIS A 56 -15.26 -7.46 0.04
CA HIS A 56 -16.57 -6.84 0.29
C HIS A 56 -16.61 -5.39 -0.24
N GLY A 57 -17.81 -4.80 -0.25
CA GLY A 57 -18.03 -3.40 -0.67
C GLY A 57 -18.70 -3.29 -2.04
N ASP A 58 -19.75 -2.45 -2.11
CA ASP A 58 -20.62 -2.34 -3.28
C ASP A 58 -19.92 -1.76 -4.52
N ASP A 59 -18.94 -0.88 -4.31
CA ASP A 59 -18.15 -0.25 -5.37
C ASP A 59 -16.86 -1.02 -5.72
N CYS A 60 -16.64 -2.20 -5.13
CA CYS A 60 -15.44 -2.99 -5.33
C CYS A 60 -15.66 -4.16 -6.29
N LEU A 61 -14.64 -4.47 -7.07
CA LEU A 61 -14.50 -5.80 -7.64
C LEU A 61 -14.28 -6.78 -6.48
N ILE A 62 -15.20 -7.73 -6.32
CA ILE A 62 -15.11 -8.72 -5.25
C ILE A 62 -14.11 -9.80 -5.65
N ALA A 63 -12.96 -9.82 -4.97
CA ALA A 63 -11.90 -10.80 -5.21
C ALA A 63 -11.07 -11.03 -3.94
N ASP A 64 -10.74 -12.31 -3.67
CA ASP A 64 -9.83 -12.69 -2.59
C ASP A 64 -8.38 -12.70 -3.09
N VAL A 65 -7.65 -11.66 -2.74
CA VAL A 65 -6.24 -11.49 -3.13
C VAL A 65 -5.27 -12.45 -2.43
N SER A 66 -5.72 -13.27 -1.48
CA SER A 66 -4.93 -14.36 -0.92
C SER A 66 -4.74 -15.52 -1.89
N THR A 67 -5.53 -15.57 -2.99
CA THR A 67 -5.57 -16.64 -3.98
C THR A 67 -4.98 -16.21 -5.33
N ALA A 68 -4.53 -17.18 -6.12
CA ALA A 68 -4.06 -16.93 -7.49
C ALA A 68 -5.22 -16.51 -8.41
N GLU A 69 -6.38 -17.10 -8.21
CA GLU A 69 -7.59 -16.81 -8.98
C GLU A 69 -8.04 -15.35 -8.77
N GLY A 70 -8.17 -14.91 -7.52
CA GLY A 70 -8.57 -13.54 -7.20
C GLY A 70 -7.61 -12.49 -7.73
N ASN A 71 -6.28 -12.74 -7.65
CA ASN A 71 -5.29 -11.83 -8.22
C ASN A 71 -5.33 -11.80 -9.76
N ARG A 72 -5.55 -12.95 -10.42
CA ARG A 72 -5.71 -13.00 -11.88
C ARG A 72 -6.96 -12.22 -12.30
N ALA A 73 -8.11 -12.50 -11.70
CA ALA A 73 -9.36 -11.78 -11.98
C ALA A 73 -9.23 -10.27 -11.78
N THR A 74 -8.47 -9.85 -10.78
CA THR A 74 -8.18 -8.43 -10.50
C THR A 74 -7.46 -7.74 -11.66
N VAL A 75 -6.43 -8.38 -12.22
CA VAL A 75 -5.66 -7.83 -13.35
C VAL A 75 -6.49 -7.88 -14.63
N GLU A 76 -7.16 -9.02 -14.90
CA GLU A 76 -8.02 -9.20 -16.07
C GLU A 76 -9.13 -8.15 -16.13
N ALA A 77 -9.80 -7.87 -14.99
CA ALA A 77 -10.83 -6.84 -14.92
C ALA A 77 -10.33 -5.43 -15.29
N ALA A 78 -9.10 -5.07 -14.92
CA ALA A 78 -8.51 -3.79 -15.32
C ALA A 78 -8.26 -3.75 -16.84
N LEU A 79 -7.77 -4.84 -17.41
CA LEU A 79 -7.48 -4.94 -18.84
C LEU A 79 -8.74 -4.98 -19.68
N GLU A 80 -9.75 -5.77 -19.30
CA GLU A 80 -11.02 -5.89 -20.03
C GLU A 80 -11.80 -4.57 -20.03
N ARG A 81 -11.83 -3.86 -18.90
CA ARG A 81 -12.60 -2.62 -18.76
C ARG A 81 -11.89 -1.40 -19.35
N HIS A 82 -10.56 -1.37 -19.31
CA HIS A 82 -9.78 -0.15 -19.59
C HIS A 82 -8.61 -0.36 -20.57
N GLY A 83 -8.32 -1.59 -20.98
CA GLY A 83 -7.27 -1.91 -21.97
C GLY A 83 -5.84 -1.77 -21.47
N ARG A 84 -5.63 -1.37 -20.20
CA ARG A 84 -4.30 -1.10 -19.63
C ARG A 84 -4.27 -1.23 -18.11
N LEU A 85 -3.06 -1.37 -17.56
CA LEU A 85 -2.78 -1.28 -16.14
C LEU A 85 -1.43 -0.56 -15.97
N ASP A 86 -1.42 0.54 -15.22
CA ASP A 86 -0.25 1.41 -15.03
C ASP A 86 0.21 1.46 -13.57
N ILE A 87 -0.72 1.33 -12.63
CA ILE A 87 -0.49 1.52 -11.20
C ILE A 87 -1.09 0.34 -10.44
N LEU A 88 -0.27 -0.29 -9.59
CA LEU A 88 -0.69 -1.37 -8.71
C LEU A 88 -0.47 -0.95 -7.25
N VAL A 89 -1.55 -0.70 -6.51
CA VAL A 89 -1.51 -0.38 -5.07
C VAL A 89 -1.93 -1.60 -4.27
N LEU A 90 -0.97 -2.20 -3.57
CA LEU A 90 -1.12 -3.41 -2.77
C LEU A 90 -1.33 -3.01 -1.31
N ASN A 91 -2.60 -2.77 -0.95
CA ASN A 91 -2.99 -2.24 0.36
C ASN A 91 -3.75 -3.26 1.22
N ALA A 92 -4.28 -4.33 0.66
CA ALA A 92 -5.00 -5.35 1.42
C ALA A 92 -4.18 -5.85 2.62
N GLY A 93 -4.80 -5.96 3.77
CA GLY A 93 -4.15 -6.38 5.00
C GLY A 93 -5.12 -6.96 6.02
N ALA A 94 -4.59 -7.80 6.90
CA ALA A 94 -5.30 -8.44 7.99
C ALA A 94 -4.46 -8.39 9.26
N GLN A 95 -5.09 -8.60 10.41
CA GLN A 95 -4.40 -8.61 11.70
C GLN A 95 -4.90 -9.77 12.57
N ALA A 96 -4.00 -10.29 13.40
CA ALA A 96 -4.26 -11.18 14.52
C ALA A 96 -3.18 -10.94 15.58
N MET A 97 -3.54 -11.01 16.84
CA MET A 97 -2.63 -10.76 17.97
C MET A 97 -2.68 -11.88 18.98
N ASN A 98 -1.55 -12.56 19.19
CA ASN A 98 -1.37 -13.57 20.23
C ASN A 98 0.11 -13.67 20.63
N PRO A 99 0.43 -14.18 21.83
CA PRO A 99 1.78 -14.56 22.18
C PRO A 99 2.35 -15.58 21.18
N ILE A 100 3.65 -15.53 20.91
CA ILE A 100 4.28 -16.40 19.92
C ILE A 100 4.06 -17.89 20.22
N ALA A 101 4.06 -18.27 21.49
CA ALA A 101 3.87 -19.67 21.92
C ALA A 101 2.46 -20.22 21.67
N THR A 102 1.47 -19.35 21.53
CA THR A 102 0.06 -19.72 21.31
C THR A 102 -0.52 -19.10 20.04
N TYR A 103 0.36 -18.60 19.15
CA TYR A 103 -0.07 -18.01 17.88
C TYR A 103 -0.66 -19.10 16.98
N SER A 104 -1.87 -18.90 16.48
CA SER A 104 -2.55 -19.85 15.61
C SER A 104 -1.83 -20.00 14.27
N GLU A 105 -1.52 -21.24 13.86
CA GLU A 105 -0.96 -21.52 12.52
C GLU A 105 -1.94 -21.07 11.42
N ALA A 106 -3.24 -21.24 11.61
CA ALA A 106 -4.25 -20.77 10.67
C ALA A 106 -4.25 -19.24 10.52
N ASP A 107 -4.06 -18.49 11.60
CA ASP A 107 -3.91 -17.03 11.51
C ASP A 107 -2.58 -16.64 10.85
N TRP A 108 -1.50 -17.37 11.16
CA TRP A 108 -0.23 -17.17 10.48
C TRP A 108 -0.39 -17.34 8.96
N ASP A 109 -0.94 -18.46 8.51
CA ASP A 109 -1.12 -18.77 7.09
C ASP A 109 -2.03 -17.76 6.41
N ARG A 110 -3.14 -17.38 7.06
CA ARG A 110 -4.07 -16.37 6.56
C ARG A 110 -3.36 -15.03 6.34
N LEU A 111 -2.60 -14.55 7.32
CA LEU A 111 -1.89 -13.27 7.22
C LEU A 111 -0.80 -13.31 6.15
N MET A 112 -0.02 -14.38 6.09
CA MET A 112 1.02 -14.57 5.08
C MET A 112 0.41 -14.68 3.67
N ASN A 113 -0.71 -15.38 3.51
CA ASN A 113 -1.39 -15.48 2.22
C ASN A 113 -1.91 -14.11 1.75
N VAL A 114 -2.55 -13.32 2.61
CA VAL A 114 -3.08 -12.00 2.24
C VAL A 114 -1.96 -10.99 2.01
N MET A 115 -0.96 -10.93 2.89
CA MET A 115 -0.01 -9.81 2.92
C MET A 115 1.35 -10.09 2.27
N VAL A 116 1.67 -11.35 1.93
CA VAL A 116 2.94 -11.71 1.25
C VAL A 116 2.66 -12.38 -0.08
N LYS A 117 1.97 -13.52 -0.06
CA LYS A 117 1.64 -14.27 -1.27
C LYS A 117 0.73 -13.48 -2.20
N GLY A 118 -0.26 -12.78 -1.66
CA GLY A 118 -1.16 -11.91 -2.43
C GLY A 118 -0.42 -10.83 -3.22
N PRO A 119 0.37 -9.96 -2.58
CA PRO A 119 1.23 -9.00 -3.28
C PRO A 119 2.15 -9.63 -4.33
N PHE A 120 2.79 -10.76 -4.03
CA PHE A 120 3.61 -11.48 -5.01
C PHE A 120 2.79 -11.91 -6.24
N LEU A 121 1.61 -12.50 -6.04
CA LEU A 121 0.74 -12.95 -7.13
C LEU A 121 0.20 -11.77 -7.95
N ALA A 122 -0.20 -10.69 -7.30
CA ALA A 122 -0.63 -9.47 -7.97
C ALA A 122 0.49 -8.90 -8.86
N MET A 123 1.71 -8.77 -8.32
CA MET A 123 2.88 -8.35 -9.08
C MET A 123 3.13 -9.29 -10.27
N LYS A 124 3.12 -10.62 -10.05
CA LYS A 124 3.35 -11.63 -11.08
C LYS A 124 2.38 -11.49 -12.27
N PHE A 125 1.08 -11.36 -11.99
CA PHE A 125 0.07 -11.26 -13.06
C PHE A 125 0.06 -9.89 -13.72
N ALA A 126 0.31 -8.81 -12.97
CA ALA A 126 0.38 -7.45 -13.49
C ALA A 126 1.69 -7.15 -14.24
N TRP A 127 2.76 -7.92 -14.01
CA TRP A 127 4.11 -7.63 -14.49
C TRP A 127 4.21 -7.34 -15.99
N PRO A 128 3.65 -8.20 -16.90
CA PRO A 128 3.75 -7.97 -18.34
C PRO A 128 3.07 -6.66 -18.80
N HIS A 129 2.11 -6.17 -18.02
CA HIS A 129 1.34 -4.96 -18.34
C HIS A 129 2.02 -3.71 -17.79
N LEU A 130 2.56 -3.80 -16.57
CA LEU A 130 3.29 -2.71 -15.92
C LEU A 130 4.65 -2.41 -16.57
N THR A 131 5.26 -3.42 -17.22
CA THR A 131 6.56 -3.29 -17.89
C THR A 131 6.47 -3.08 -19.40
N ARG A 132 5.25 -3.10 -19.97
CA ARG A 132 5.03 -2.97 -21.42
C ARG A 132 5.49 -1.62 -21.96
N GLN A 133 5.39 -0.57 -21.17
CA GLN A 133 5.82 0.79 -21.51
C GLN A 133 6.32 1.49 -20.24
N PRO A 134 7.22 2.48 -20.36
CA PRO A 134 7.74 3.20 -19.20
C PRO A 134 6.62 3.85 -18.36
N GLY A 135 6.83 3.89 -17.06
CA GLY A 135 5.92 4.56 -16.13
C GLY A 135 5.05 3.64 -15.29
N GLY A 136 5.28 2.32 -15.32
CA GLY A 136 4.63 1.38 -14.38
C GLY A 136 4.95 1.73 -12.92
N ARG A 137 3.97 1.59 -12.02
CA ARG A 137 4.10 1.91 -10.58
C ARG A 137 3.57 0.78 -9.73
N ILE A 138 4.37 0.32 -8.77
CA ILE A 138 3.95 -0.60 -7.71
C ILE A 138 4.13 0.12 -6.38
N ILE A 139 3.06 0.24 -5.59
CA ILE A 139 3.10 0.81 -4.26
C ILE A 139 2.51 -0.19 -3.27
N VAL A 140 3.28 -0.54 -2.25
CA VAL A 140 2.86 -1.50 -1.22
C VAL A 140 2.63 -0.77 0.10
N THR A 141 1.48 -0.99 0.73
CA THR A 141 1.24 -0.53 2.09
C THR A 141 1.99 -1.45 3.06
N ALA A 142 3.13 -0.97 3.53
CA ALA A 142 3.94 -1.54 4.59
C ALA A 142 3.39 -1.10 5.98
N SER A 143 4.26 -0.86 6.93
CA SER A 143 3.96 -0.34 8.27
C SER A 143 5.28 0.09 8.94
N THR A 144 5.24 0.90 9.99
CA THR A 144 6.41 1.10 10.87
C THR A 144 6.98 -0.22 11.37
N VAL A 145 6.13 -1.22 11.63
CA VAL A 145 6.58 -2.57 12.03
C VAL A 145 7.18 -3.39 10.88
N SER A 146 7.35 -2.82 9.70
CA SER A 146 8.22 -3.40 8.65
C SER A 146 9.72 -3.16 8.93
N LEU A 147 10.03 -2.24 9.85
CA LEU A 147 11.36 -1.79 10.21
C LEU A 147 11.69 -1.97 11.69
N GLN A 148 10.71 -2.41 12.49
CA GLN A 148 10.85 -2.69 13.92
C GLN A 148 9.93 -3.85 14.34
N GLY A 149 10.18 -4.41 15.54
CA GLY A 149 9.31 -5.44 16.11
C GLY A 149 8.08 -4.85 16.80
N ALA A 150 7.06 -5.70 17.01
CA ALA A 150 5.93 -5.40 17.88
C ALA A 150 5.47 -6.68 18.59
N PRO A 151 5.33 -6.68 19.92
CA PRO A 151 4.91 -7.87 20.66
C PRO A 151 3.51 -8.32 20.23
N TYR A 152 3.27 -9.62 20.28
CA TYR A 152 2.00 -10.27 19.95
C TYR A 152 1.59 -10.25 18.47
N LYS A 153 2.42 -9.75 17.55
CA LYS A 153 2.10 -9.54 16.13
C LYS A 153 3.02 -10.36 15.21
N ALA A 154 3.35 -11.60 15.58
CA ALA A 154 4.37 -12.41 14.88
C ALA A 154 4.14 -12.46 13.37
N ALA A 155 2.98 -12.93 12.89
CA ALA A 155 2.70 -13.03 11.47
C ALA A 155 2.63 -11.66 10.78
N TYR A 156 2.04 -10.65 11.43
CA TYR A 156 1.93 -9.31 10.87
C TYR A 156 3.30 -8.66 10.67
N VAL A 157 4.16 -8.71 11.69
CA VAL A 157 5.53 -8.18 11.62
C VAL A 157 6.33 -8.91 10.54
N ALA A 158 6.28 -10.26 10.53
CA ALA A 158 6.96 -11.06 9.51
C ALA A 158 6.50 -10.71 8.10
N ALA A 159 5.17 -10.62 7.88
CA ALA A 159 4.60 -10.26 6.58
C ALA A 159 5.02 -8.85 6.14
N LYS A 160 5.00 -7.88 7.05
CA LYS A 160 5.35 -6.49 6.74
C LYS A 160 6.86 -6.30 6.49
N HIS A 161 7.74 -7.13 7.08
CA HIS A 161 9.15 -7.21 6.68
C HIS A 161 9.32 -7.88 5.31
N ALA A 162 8.61 -8.98 5.05
CA ALA A 162 8.71 -9.73 3.80
C ALA A 162 8.36 -8.90 2.57
N VAL A 163 7.33 -8.04 2.64
CA VAL A 163 6.94 -7.19 1.50
C VAL A 163 8.01 -6.18 1.12
N LEU A 164 8.88 -5.75 2.03
CA LEU A 164 10.02 -4.89 1.69
C LEU A 164 11.02 -5.62 0.79
N GLY A 165 11.22 -6.91 1.00
CA GLY A 165 12.01 -7.77 0.12
C GLY A 165 11.42 -7.81 -1.30
N LEU A 166 10.11 -8.06 -1.41
CA LEU A 166 9.41 -8.07 -2.71
C LEU A 166 9.51 -6.72 -3.42
N VAL A 167 9.34 -5.61 -2.71
CA VAL A 167 9.48 -4.26 -3.26
C VAL A 167 10.87 -4.04 -3.84
N LYS A 168 11.93 -4.42 -3.13
CA LYS A 168 13.31 -4.27 -3.61
C LYS A 168 13.60 -5.11 -4.86
N VAL A 169 13.10 -6.34 -4.91
CA VAL A 169 13.25 -7.20 -6.10
C VAL A 169 12.50 -6.60 -7.28
N ALA A 170 11.22 -6.20 -7.09
CA ALA A 170 10.43 -5.57 -8.15
C ALA A 170 11.05 -4.27 -8.66
N ALA A 171 11.65 -3.48 -7.77
CA ALA A 171 12.36 -2.26 -8.13
C ALA A 171 13.57 -2.52 -9.03
N LEU A 172 14.37 -3.56 -8.72
CA LEU A 172 15.56 -3.91 -9.50
C LEU A 172 15.18 -4.53 -10.86
N GLU A 173 14.24 -5.47 -10.88
CA GLU A 173 13.83 -6.15 -12.10
C GLU A 173 13.04 -5.24 -13.05
N GLY A 174 12.26 -4.30 -12.52
CA GLY A 174 11.44 -3.39 -13.30
C GLY A 174 12.15 -2.14 -13.82
N ALA A 175 13.33 -1.80 -13.26
CA ALA A 175 14.03 -0.55 -13.54
C ALA A 175 14.33 -0.31 -15.03
N ALA A 176 14.78 -1.33 -15.76
CA ALA A 176 15.07 -1.23 -17.18
C ALA A 176 13.83 -0.93 -18.02
N ALA A 177 12.63 -1.29 -17.56
CA ALA A 177 11.35 -0.96 -18.18
C ALA A 177 10.76 0.38 -17.69
N GLY A 178 11.47 1.13 -16.85
CA GLY A 178 10.97 2.38 -16.26
C GLY A 178 9.86 2.19 -15.20
N LEU A 179 9.72 0.97 -14.66
CA LEU A 179 8.84 0.67 -13.54
C LEU A 179 9.52 1.06 -12.23
N THR A 180 8.76 1.64 -11.31
CA THR A 180 9.20 1.82 -9.91
C THR A 180 8.33 1.03 -8.95
N ALA A 181 8.95 0.47 -7.91
CA ALA A 181 8.28 -0.22 -6.83
C ALA A 181 8.72 0.37 -5.48
N ASN A 182 7.76 0.82 -4.67
CA ASN A 182 8.03 1.44 -3.39
C ASN A 182 7.05 0.96 -2.31
N ALA A 183 7.46 1.10 -1.05
CA ALA A 183 6.62 0.86 0.11
C ALA A 183 6.32 2.17 0.84
N VAL A 184 5.10 2.29 1.35
CA VAL A 184 4.70 3.35 2.29
C VAL A 184 4.48 2.70 3.64
N ALA A 185 5.11 3.22 4.69
CA ALA A 185 5.09 2.65 6.04
C ALA A 185 4.33 3.58 7.02
N PRO A 186 3.00 3.43 7.14
CA PRO A 186 2.22 4.24 8.07
C PRO A 186 2.52 3.89 9.53
N GLY A 187 2.45 4.91 10.40
CA GLY A 187 2.26 4.75 11.85
C GLY A 187 0.81 4.36 12.20
N TRP A 188 0.42 4.59 13.45
CA TRP A 188 -0.96 4.36 13.86
C TRP A 188 -1.92 5.33 13.16
N MET A 189 -2.93 4.76 12.49
CA MET A 189 -4.02 5.48 11.82
C MET A 189 -5.35 5.16 12.51
N HIS A 190 -6.27 6.10 12.55
CA HIS A 190 -7.63 5.88 13.03
C HIS A 190 -8.46 5.16 11.94
N THR A 191 -8.34 3.83 11.87
CA THR A 191 -9.01 2.97 10.87
C THR A 191 -9.70 1.79 11.55
N PRO A 192 -10.65 1.12 10.88
CA PRO A 192 -11.24 -0.11 11.40
C PRO A 192 -10.19 -1.18 11.74
N LEU A 193 -9.13 -1.31 10.94
CA LEU A 193 -8.04 -2.26 11.21
C LEU A 193 -7.34 -1.98 12.55
N ALA A 194 -7.11 -0.72 12.89
CA ALA A 194 -6.54 -0.34 14.19
C ALA A 194 -7.55 -0.52 15.32
N GLY A 195 -8.80 -0.11 15.10
CA GLY A 195 -9.88 -0.25 16.07
C GLY A 195 -10.13 -1.71 16.48
N ASN A 196 -10.09 -2.62 15.52
CA ASN A 196 -10.28 -4.05 15.74
C ASN A 196 -9.17 -4.71 16.57
N GLN A 197 -8.01 -4.04 16.76
CA GLN A 197 -6.93 -4.52 17.63
C GLN A 197 -7.11 -4.14 19.09
N ILE A 198 -7.97 -3.16 19.40
CA ILE A 198 -8.15 -2.67 20.77
C ILE A 198 -8.58 -3.78 21.73
N PRO A 199 -9.56 -4.64 21.44
CA PRO A 199 -9.93 -5.75 22.32
C PRO A 199 -8.77 -6.71 22.60
N ASP A 200 -7.93 -6.98 21.63
CA ASP A 200 -6.76 -7.84 21.80
C ASP A 200 -5.69 -7.19 22.69
N HIS A 201 -5.44 -5.90 22.51
CA HIS A 201 -4.55 -5.15 23.41
C HIS A 201 -5.06 -5.15 24.87
N MET A 202 -6.38 -4.92 25.05
CA MET A 202 -7.00 -4.99 26.37
C MET A 202 -6.80 -6.37 27.00
N ARG A 203 -7.10 -7.44 26.28
CA ARG A 203 -6.94 -8.83 26.74
C ARG A 203 -5.49 -9.20 27.05
N LEU A 204 -4.55 -8.85 26.15
CA LEU A 204 -3.15 -9.28 26.23
C LEU A 204 -2.32 -8.47 27.22
N ARG A 205 -2.69 -7.21 27.46
CA ARG A 205 -1.94 -6.28 28.30
C ARG A 205 -2.64 -5.93 29.62
N GLY A 206 -3.91 -6.36 29.82
CA GLY A 206 -4.70 -6.02 30.98
C GLY A 206 -5.08 -4.53 31.06
N MET A 207 -5.20 -3.87 29.90
CA MET A 207 -5.46 -2.43 29.79
C MET A 207 -6.95 -2.16 29.53
N SER A 208 -7.45 -1.02 29.98
CA SER A 208 -8.71 -0.46 29.52
C SER A 208 -8.60 0.06 28.09
N ARG A 209 -9.73 0.32 27.43
CA ARG A 209 -9.78 0.89 26.08
C ARG A 209 -9.02 2.23 25.98
N ASP A 210 -9.20 3.11 26.95
CA ASP A 210 -8.59 4.44 26.97
C ASP A 210 -7.07 4.35 27.15
N GLU A 211 -6.59 3.43 27.99
CA GLU A 211 -5.16 3.17 28.16
C GLU A 211 -4.52 2.61 26.87
N VAL A 212 -5.23 1.72 26.14
CA VAL A 212 -4.75 1.24 24.85
C VAL A 212 -4.62 2.40 23.86
N ILE A 213 -5.64 3.25 23.73
CA ILE A 213 -5.60 4.41 22.84
C ILE A 213 -4.48 5.38 23.24
N ALA A 214 -4.34 5.65 24.54
CA ALA A 214 -3.27 6.50 25.06
C ALA A 214 -1.88 5.92 24.75
N THR A 215 -1.71 4.59 24.83
CA THR A 215 -0.46 3.91 24.46
C THR A 215 -0.17 4.06 22.96
N MET A 216 -1.16 3.84 22.09
CA MET A 216 -1.02 4.02 20.64
C MET A 216 -0.60 5.46 20.28
N LEU A 217 -1.18 6.46 20.97
CA LEU A 217 -0.81 7.87 20.79
C LEU A 217 0.57 8.18 21.37
N ALA A 218 0.94 7.56 22.50
CA ALA A 218 2.24 7.76 23.14
C ALA A 218 3.40 7.26 22.25
N GLU A 219 3.18 6.20 21.48
CA GLU A 219 4.15 5.67 20.51
C GLU A 219 4.42 6.64 19.36
N GLN A 220 3.55 7.60 19.10
CA GLN A 220 3.70 8.61 18.05
C GLN A 220 4.21 9.93 18.64
N PRO A 221 5.40 10.44 18.26
CA PRO A 221 5.95 11.68 18.81
C PRO A 221 5.01 12.89 18.73
N ALA A 222 4.25 13.03 17.62
CA ALA A 222 3.29 14.11 17.45
C ALA A 222 1.99 13.95 18.27
N LYS A 223 1.84 12.84 19.04
CA LYS A 223 0.68 12.56 19.91
C LYS A 223 -0.67 12.61 19.20
N ARG A 224 -0.68 12.26 17.92
CA ARG A 224 -1.88 12.12 17.11
C ARG A 224 -1.80 10.89 16.22
N PHE A 225 -2.92 10.38 15.79
CA PHE A 225 -2.97 9.41 14.69
C PHE A 225 -2.55 10.07 13.37
N VAL A 226 -1.89 9.27 12.51
CA VAL A 226 -1.67 9.64 11.11
C VAL A 226 -3.02 9.68 10.40
N ASP A 227 -3.30 10.73 9.65
CA ASP A 227 -4.49 10.79 8.80
C ASP A 227 -4.29 9.89 7.57
N THR A 228 -5.33 9.13 7.21
CA THR A 228 -5.31 8.32 5.99
C THR A 228 -5.06 9.17 4.73
N ALA A 229 -5.47 10.44 4.74
CA ALA A 229 -5.21 11.39 3.66
C ALA A 229 -3.72 11.72 3.51
N GLU A 230 -2.94 11.77 4.59
CA GLU A 230 -1.48 11.99 4.55
C GLU A 230 -0.79 10.82 3.85
N VAL A 231 -1.21 9.59 4.15
CA VAL A 231 -0.69 8.37 3.51
C VAL A 231 -1.12 8.30 2.04
N ALA A 232 -2.40 8.58 1.75
CA ALA A 232 -2.93 8.57 0.39
C ALA A 232 -2.27 9.64 -0.51
N ALA A 233 -1.89 10.79 0.04
CA ALA A 233 -1.14 11.82 -0.67
C ALA A 233 0.23 11.31 -1.12
N LEU A 234 0.98 10.62 -0.26
CA LEU A 234 2.26 10.02 -0.63
C LEU A 234 2.08 8.90 -1.66
N ILE A 235 1.07 8.03 -1.51
CA ILE A 235 0.76 7.01 -2.51
C ILE A 235 0.48 7.66 -3.87
N THR A 236 -0.31 8.73 -3.91
CA THR A 236 -0.64 9.46 -5.14
C THR A 236 0.60 10.11 -5.77
N PHE A 237 1.49 10.68 -4.97
CA PHE A 237 2.76 11.23 -5.44
C PHE A 237 3.66 10.16 -6.06
N LEU A 238 3.81 9.00 -5.40
CA LEU A 238 4.60 7.87 -5.90
C LEU A 238 3.98 7.24 -7.17
N ALA A 239 2.66 7.32 -7.32
CA ALA A 239 1.95 6.86 -8.51
C ALA A 239 2.18 7.76 -9.73
N GLY A 240 2.55 9.03 -9.52
CA GLY A 240 2.78 10.03 -10.56
C GLY A 240 4.23 10.11 -11.03
N ASP A 241 4.47 11.11 -11.89
CA ASP A 241 5.80 11.36 -12.44
C ASP A 241 6.75 11.94 -11.41
N GLY A 242 6.24 12.63 -10.37
CA GLY A 242 7.04 13.12 -9.24
C GLY A 242 7.77 11.99 -8.47
N GLY A 243 7.21 10.79 -8.47
CA GLY A 243 7.81 9.58 -7.86
C GLY A 243 8.77 8.80 -8.77
N SER A 244 9.01 9.24 -10.00
CA SER A 244 9.74 8.45 -11.02
C SER A 244 11.20 8.11 -10.67
N ALA A 245 11.85 8.91 -9.85
CA ALA A 245 13.21 8.67 -9.38
C ALA A 245 13.28 7.93 -8.03
N ILE A 246 12.13 7.65 -7.39
CA ILE A 246 12.07 6.92 -6.14
C ILE A 246 11.77 5.45 -6.47
N ASN A 247 12.73 4.56 -6.17
CA ASN A 247 12.61 3.15 -6.51
C ASN A 247 13.27 2.28 -5.43
N GLY A 248 12.56 1.26 -4.95
CA GLY A 248 13.01 0.35 -3.90
C GLY A 248 12.95 0.94 -2.48
N ALA A 249 12.35 2.11 -2.30
CA ALA A 249 12.28 2.79 -1.02
C ALA A 249 11.16 2.26 -0.13
N CYS A 250 11.36 2.40 1.20
CA CYS A 250 10.31 2.31 2.20
C CYS A 250 10.21 3.68 2.88
N ILE A 251 9.08 4.38 2.70
CA ILE A 251 8.92 5.77 3.15
C ILE A 251 7.93 5.79 4.32
N PRO A 252 8.39 6.16 5.54
CA PRO A 252 7.52 6.32 6.69
C PRO A 252 6.56 7.51 6.55
N VAL A 253 5.31 7.31 7.02
CA VAL A 253 4.33 8.37 7.28
C VAL A 253 3.83 8.11 8.70
N ASP A 254 4.60 8.49 9.70
CA ASP A 254 4.50 7.95 11.05
C ASP A 254 4.67 9.01 12.15
N THR A 255 4.64 10.26 11.80
CA THR A 255 4.83 11.40 12.73
C THR A 255 6.14 11.34 13.53
N GLY A 256 7.16 10.63 13.02
CA GLY A 256 8.48 10.52 13.63
C GLY A 256 8.69 9.27 14.48
N THR A 257 7.77 8.30 14.48
CA THR A 257 7.88 7.06 15.28
C THR A 257 9.20 6.30 15.03
N LEU A 258 9.67 6.26 13.79
CA LEU A 258 10.92 5.56 13.42
C LEU A 258 12.17 6.44 13.53
N ALA A 259 12.06 7.70 13.92
CA ALA A 259 13.19 8.59 14.11
C ALA A 259 13.79 8.50 15.51
N SER A 260 13.13 7.77 16.43
CA SER A 260 13.52 7.61 17.85
C SER A 260 14.19 6.28 18.11
#